data_c1c7d1caf7472fd562f36a929e1a91a7
#
_entry.id   c1c7d1caf7472fd562f36a929e1a91a7
#
_cell.length_a   1.000
_cell.length_b   1.000
_cell.length_c   1.000
_cell.angle_alpha   90.00
_cell.angle_beta   90.00
_cell.angle_gamma   90.00
#
_symmetry.space_group_name_H-M   'P 1'
#
loop_
_entity.id
_entity.type
_entity.pdbx_description
1 polymer ?
#
loop_
_entity_poly.entity_id
_entity_poly.type
_entity_poly.pdbx_seq_one_letter_code
_entity_poly.pdbx_strand_id
1 'polypeptide(L)'
;MKNCLIIFFLSSFSFTQSDQMSANDIMKAIDKNLNADSRVIISKMVIKGRRNSRTIESKNWIVGTELAFTEYLSPPREAGTKMLKIGEKLYTYSPQTDRVIQISGHMLRQSVMGSDMSYNDMMEDRPIEQLYKATLEGSIKIDDRDHYIIALDAKVKGLSYPKRRSWVDKEYLLPTKEELYAKSGKLLKTASLHEIKKIDGRWFPSKFIYKDELKRNSRGTEWIINDIQFNKKIPDSRFSKALLRK
;
A
#
# COMPACT_ATOMS: atom_id res chain seq x y z
N MET A 1 75.27 11.64 25.62
CA MET A 1 74.02 12.23 25.16
C MET A 1 73.24 11.14 24.45
N LYS A 2 72.14 10.63 25.07
CA LYS A 2 71.31 9.56 24.53
C LYS A 2 70.07 10.19 23.90
N ASN A 3 69.93 10.11 22.60
CA ASN A 3 68.76 10.56 21.87
C ASN A 3 67.66 9.48 22.01
N CYS A 4 66.54 9.84 22.63
CA CYS A 4 65.35 9.02 22.74
C CYS A 4 64.41 9.40 21.57
N LEU A 5 64.23 8.47 20.61
CA LEU A 5 63.34 8.64 19.48
C LEU A 5 61.93 8.17 19.89
N ILE A 6 61.00 9.12 20.06
CA ILE A 6 59.63 8.83 20.35
C ILE A 6 58.89 8.59 19.00
N ILE A 7 58.50 7.34 18.73
CA ILE A 7 57.69 6.96 17.57
C ILE A 7 56.22 7.13 17.95
N PHE A 8 55.57 8.13 17.34
CA PHE A 8 54.14 8.34 17.46
C PHE A 8 53.40 7.36 16.51
N PHE A 9 52.72 6.37 17.07
CA PHE A 9 51.82 5.51 16.33
C PHE A 9 50.52 6.26 16.08
N LEU A 10 50.31 6.78 14.87
CA LEU A 10 48.99 7.26 14.41
C LEU A 10 48.15 6.01 14.10
N SER A 11 47.24 5.64 14.99
CA SER A 11 46.18 4.69 14.69
C SER A 11 45.12 5.36 13.85
N SER A 12 45.15 5.10 12.54
CA SER A 12 44.07 5.49 11.62
C SER A 12 42.80 4.67 11.96
N PHE A 13 41.88 5.32 12.64
CA PHE A 13 40.50 4.80 12.79
C PHE A 13 39.83 4.89 11.41
N SER A 14 39.85 3.79 10.67
CA SER A 14 39.01 3.63 9.48
C SER A 14 37.56 3.56 9.95
N PHE A 15 36.81 4.64 9.81
CA PHE A 15 35.36 4.62 9.89
C PHE A 15 34.87 3.77 8.69
N THR A 16 34.49 2.52 8.96
CA THR A 16 33.71 1.73 8.03
C THR A 16 32.35 2.42 7.91
N GLN A 17 32.17 3.20 6.86
CA GLN A 17 30.86 3.75 6.47
C GLN A 17 29.97 2.54 6.18
N SER A 18 29.09 2.23 7.11
CA SER A 18 28.08 1.18 6.86
C SER A 18 27.33 1.58 5.61
N ASP A 19 27.23 0.70 4.66
CA ASP A 19 26.55 0.87 3.36
C ASP A 19 25.04 0.96 3.62
N GLN A 20 24.62 2.10 4.21
CA GLN A 20 23.25 2.35 4.58
C GLN A 20 22.48 2.73 3.32
N MET A 21 21.47 1.93 2.96
CA MET A 21 20.61 2.22 1.81
C MET A 21 20.06 3.64 1.89
N SER A 22 20.06 4.36 0.77
CA SER A 22 19.41 5.66 0.69
C SER A 22 17.90 5.52 0.84
N ALA A 23 17.22 6.58 1.32
CA ALA A 23 15.76 6.58 1.42
C ALA A 23 15.09 6.28 0.06
N ASN A 24 15.66 6.78 -1.05
CA ASN A 24 15.15 6.51 -2.39
C ASN A 24 15.32 5.04 -2.81
N ASP A 25 16.44 4.40 -2.48
CA ASP A 25 16.64 2.98 -2.81
C ASP A 25 15.72 2.08 -2.00
N ILE A 26 15.44 2.45 -0.74
CA ILE A 26 14.44 1.76 0.07
C ILE A 26 13.04 1.88 -0.58
N MET A 27 12.65 3.07 -1.05
CA MET A 27 11.37 3.26 -1.74
C MET A 27 11.26 2.43 -3.02
N LYS A 28 12.31 2.39 -3.84
CA LYS A 28 12.36 1.53 -5.03
C LYS A 28 12.23 0.05 -4.70
N ALA A 29 12.86 -0.39 -3.61
CA ALA A 29 12.76 -1.78 -3.16
C ALA A 29 11.34 -2.14 -2.69
N ILE A 30 10.66 -1.22 -1.98
CA ILE A 30 9.24 -1.37 -1.61
C ILE A 30 8.38 -1.51 -2.86
N ASP A 31 8.53 -0.59 -3.83
CA ASP A 31 7.78 -0.61 -5.08
C ASP A 31 8.02 -1.91 -5.87
N LYS A 32 9.26 -2.40 -5.92
CA LYS A 32 9.61 -3.67 -6.56
C LYS A 32 8.93 -4.87 -5.90
N ASN A 33 8.76 -4.86 -4.59
CA ASN A 33 8.08 -5.92 -3.86
C ASN A 33 6.56 -5.89 -4.08
N LEU A 34 5.95 -4.70 -4.04
CA LEU A 34 4.50 -4.55 -4.06
C LEU A 34 3.89 -4.46 -5.47
N ASN A 35 4.65 -3.96 -6.45
CA ASN A 35 4.16 -3.72 -7.80
C ASN A 35 4.66 -4.78 -8.80
N ALA A 36 3.89 -4.96 -9.87
CA ALA A 36 4.20 -5.81 -11.01
C ALA A 36 3.44 -5.29 -12.24
N ASP A 37 3.85 -5.71 -13.44
CA ASP A 37 3.21 -5.31 -14.70
C ASP A 37 1.72 -5.71 -14.73
N SER A 38 1.41 -6.87 -14.15
CA SER A 38 0.03 -7.27 -13.94
C SER A 38 -0.11 -8.11 -12.66
N ARG A 39 -1.32 -8.07 -12.08
CA ARG A 39 -1.67 -8.83 -10.87
C ARG A 39 -3.09 -9.38 -11.02
N VAL A 40 -3.27 -10.67 -10.72
CA VAL A 40 -4.60 -11.26 -10.50
C VAL A 40 -4.67 -11.66 -9.04
N ILE A 41 -5.64 -11.11 -8.30
CA ILE A 41 -5.72 -11.24 -6.85
C ILE A 41 -7.09 -11.79 -6.47
N ILE A 42 -7.13 -12.83 -5.65
CA ILE A 42 -8.32 -13.26 -4.92
C ILE A 42 -8.13 -12.84 -3.48
N SER A 43 -9.05 -12.06 -2.96
CA SER A 43 -8.93 -11.48 -1.63
C SER A 43 -10.24 -11.42 -0.89
N LYS A 44 -10.15 -11.28 0.41
CA LYS A 44 -11.28 -10.95 1.28
C LYS A 44 -10.98 -9.72 2.12
N MET A 45 -11.96 -8.86 2.23
CA MET A 45 -11.93 -7.68 3.06
C MET A 45 -12.84 -7.91 4.27
N VAL A 46 -12.26 -7.92 5.48
CA VAL A 46 -12.98 -8.09 6.75
C VAL A 46 -13.13 -6.73 7.41
N ILE A 47 -14.33 -6.20 7.35
CA ILE A 47 -14.68 -4.90 7.95
C ILE A 47 -15.14 -5.15 9.38
N LYS A 48 -14.34 -4.71 10.36
CA LYS A 48 -14.62 -4.91 11.80
C LYS A 48 -15.55 -3.85 12.33
N GLY A 49 -16.80 -4.20 12.55
CA GLY A 49 -17.77 -3.36 13.22
C GLY A 49 -17.71 -3.48 14.75
N ARG A 50 -18.53 -2.68 15.44
CA ARG A 50 -18.59 -2.69 16.92
C ARG A 50 -19.08 -4.01 17.49
N ARG A 51 -20.09 -4.65 16.88
CA ARG A 51 -20.70 -5.91 17.33
C ARG A 51 -20.40 -7.05 16.39
N ASN A 52 -20.46 -6.80 15.08
CA ASN A 52 -20.32 -7.81 14.03
C ASN A 52 -19.24 -7.40 13.04
N SER A 53 -18.60 -8.37 12.43
CA SER A 53 -17.70 -8.19 11.29
C SER A 53 -18.42 -8.59 10.00
N ARG A 54 -18.08 -7.93 8.89
CA ARG A 54 -18.59 -8.28 7.56
C ARG A 54 -17.41 -8.62 6.66
N THR A 55 -17.50 -9.77 6.00
CA THR A 55 -16.49 -10.22 5.05
C THR A 55 -17.02 -10.05 3.64
N ILE A 56 -16.19 -9.49 2.77
CA ILE A 56 -16.48 -9.28 1.35
C ILE A 56 -15.35 -9.93 0.56
N GLU A 57 -15.68 -10.85 -0.31
CA GLU A 57 -14.72 -11.51 -1.19
C GLU A 57 -14.71 -10.85 -2.56
N SER A 58 -13.55 -10.76 -3.17
CA SER A 58 -13.38 -10.17 -4.50
C SER A 58 -12.28 -10.83 -5.29
N LYS A 59 -12.40 -10.72 -6.62
CA LYS A 59 -11.35 -11.02 -7.57
C LYS A 59 -10.99 -9.76 -8.33
N ASN A 60 -9.68 -9.50 -8.41
CA ASN A 60 -9.15 -8.27 -8.98
C ASN A 60 -8.17 -8.61 -10.10
N TRP A 61 -8.27 -7.88 -11.20
CA TRP A 61 -7.33 -7.91 -12.32
C TRP A 61 -6.76 -6.50 -12.48
N ILE A 62 -5.45 -6.38 -12.46
CA ILE A 62 -4.75 -5.10 -12.47
C ILE A 62 -3.64 -5.16 -13.52
N VAL A 63 -3.53 -4.13 -14.36
CA VAL A 63 -2.44 -3.96 -15.34
C VAL A 63 -1.84 -2.57 -15.17
N GLY A 64 -0.55 -2.55 -14.84
CA GLY A 64 0.17 -1.33 -14.55
C GLY A 64 -0.49 -0.51 -13.43
N THR A 65 -0.54 0.79 -13.65
CA THR A 65 -1.15 1.77 -12.73
C THR A 65 -2.51 2.28 -13.24
N GLU A 66 -2.89 1.94 -14.47
CA GLU A 66 -3.98 2.57 -15.19
C GLU A 66 -5.24 1.71 -15.27
N LEU A 67 -5.12 0.40 -15.19
CA LEU A 67 -6.23 -0.51 -15.44
C LEU A 67 -6.47 -1.42 -14.24
N ALA A 68 -7.68 -1.41 -13.71
CA ALA A 68 -8.11 -2.38 -12.72
C ALA A 68 -9.58 -2.76 -12.93
N PHE A 69 -9.88 -4.04 -12.82
CA PHE A 69 -11.23 -4.58 -12.81
C PHE A 69 -11.41 -5.41 -11.53
N THR A 70 -12.43 -5.08 -10.75
CA THR A 70 -12.78 -5.79 -9.53
C THR A 70 -14.17 -6.37 -9.66
N GLU A 71 -14.34 -7.64 -9.29
CA GLU A 71 -15.62 -8.30 -9.17
C GLU A 71 -15.79 -8.78 -7.73
N TYR A 72 -16.88 -8.37 -7.09
CA TYR A 72 -17.26 -8.81 -5.76
C TYR A 72 -18.02 -10.12 -5.85
N LEU A 73 -17.56 -11.12 -5.10
CA LEU A 73 -18.03 -12.50 -5.17
C LEU A 73 -19.00 -12.85 -4.04
N SER A 74 -18.78 -12.29 -2.87
CA SER A 74 -19.61 -12.49 -1.68
C SER A 74 -19.57 -11.29 -0.75
N PRO A 75 -20.50 -11.13 0.19
CA PRO A 75 -21.72 -11.93 0.41
C PRO A 75 -22.79 -11.68 -0.68
N PRO A 76 -23.94 -12.38 -0.67
CA PRO A 76 -24.98 -12.22 -1.72
C PRO A 76 -25.42 -10.78 -1.99
N ARG A 77 -25.40 -9.92 -0.97
CA ARG A 77 -25.72 -8.49 -1.10
C ARG A 77 -24.74 -7.74 -2.00
N GLU A 78 -23.47 -8.13 -2.00
CA GLU A 78 -22.39 -7.45 -2.71
C GLU A 78 -22.01 -8.20 -4.02
N ALA A 79 -22.40 -9.48 -4.11
CA ALA A 79 -22.07 -10.33 -5.25
C ALA A 79 -22.57 -9.73 -6.57
N GLY A 80 -21.71 -9.80 -7.60
CA GLY A 80 -21.99 -9.23 -8.92
C GLY A 80 -21.77 -7.71 -9.01
N THR A 81 -21.50 -7.02 -7.90
CA THR A 81 -21.01 -5.62 -7.98
C THR A 81 -19.63 -5.64 -8.64
N LYS A 82 -19.42 -4.74 -9.57
CA LYS A 82 -18.15 -4.63 -10.32
C LYS A 82 -17.63 -3.21 -10.29
N MET A 83 -16.30 -3.10 -10.33
CA MET A 83 -15.62 -1.82 -10.42
C MET A 83 -14.60 -1.87 -11.56
N LEU A 84 -14.48 -0.77 -12.29
CA LEU A 84 -13.55 -0.61 -13.39
C LEU A 84 -12.82 0.71 -13.26
N LYS A 85 -11.50 0.64 -13.11
CA LYS A 85 -10.57 1.78 -13.22
C LYS A 85 -10.01 1.82 -14.64
N ILE A 86 -10.08 2.98 -15.27
CA ILE A 86 -9.38 3.30 -16.53
C ILE A 86 -8.74 4.68 -16.34
N GLY A 87 -7.42 4.70 -16.16
CA GLY A 87 -6.70 5.92 -15.79
C GLY A 87 -7.24 6.49 -14.47
N GLU A 88 -7.58 7.76 -14.50
CA GLU A 88 -8.15 8.46 -13.34
C GLU A 88 -9.67 8.27 -13.17
N LYS A 89 -10.31 7.47 -14.02
CA LYS A 89 -11.76 7.25 -14.00
C LYS A 89 -12.10 5.94 -13.32
N LEU A 90 -13.01 6.01 -12.34
CA LEU A 90 -13.55 4.85 -11.65
C LEU A 90 -15.03 4.70 -11.94
N TYR A 91 -15.44 3.53 -12.39
CA TYR A 91 -16.83 3.17 -12.62
C TYR A 91 -17.23 2.05 -11.68
N THR A 92 -18.46 2.07 -11.17
CA THR A 92 -19.02 0.95 -10.43
C THR A 92 -20.37 0.56 -11.03
N TYR A 93 -20.62 -0.74 -11.06
CA TYR A 93 -21.90 -1.34 -11.45
C TYR A 93 -22.53 -1.98 -10.21
N SER A 94 -23.82 -1.74 -10.03
CA SER A 94 -24.64 -2.38 -9.00
C SER A 94 -25.68 -3.27 -9.66
N PRO A 95 -25.66 -4.60 -9.42
CA PRO A 95 -26.66 -5.51 -9.97
C PRO A 95 -28.06 -5.27 -9.40
N GLN A 96 -28.16 -4.74 -8.17
CA GLN A 96 -29.46 -4.44 -7.53
C GLN A 96 -30.23 -3.33 -8.24
N THR A 97 -29.53 -2.41 -8.89
CA THR A 97 -30.14 -1.26 -9.57
C THR A 97 -29.94 -1.29 -11.08
N ASP A 98 -29.17 -2.24 -11.60
CA ASP A 98 -28.69 -2.32 -12.99
C ASP A 98 -28.07 -1.01 -13.50
N ARG A 99 -27.35 -0.30 -12.62
CA ARG A 99 -26.76 1.01 -12.96
C ARG A 99 -25.24 0.96 -12.95
N VAL A 100 -24.66 1.60 -13.96
CA VAL A 100 -23.22 1.95 -13.98
C VAL A 100 -23.13 3.43 -13.63
N ILE A 101 -22.37 3.76 -12.58
CA ILE A 101 -22.11 5.15 -12.19
C ILE A 101 -20.60 5.40 -12.20
N GLN A 102 -20.20 6.62 -12.52
CA GLN A 102 -18.82 7.06 -12.36
C GLN A 102 -18.63 7.65 -10.96
N ILE A 103 -17.69 7.10 -10.21
CA ILE A 103 -17.26 7.63 -8.92
C ILE A 103 -16.28 8.76 -9.19
N SER A 104 -16.59 9.98 -8.78
CA SER A 104 -15.76 11.16 -9.06
C SER A 104 -15.86 12.21 -7.97
N GLY A 105 -14.95 13.17 -7.97
CA GLY A 105 -14.94 14.31 -7.06
C GLY A 105 -14.94 13.86 -5.58
N HIS A 106 -15.91 14.38 -4.80
CA HIS A 106 -16.02 14.07 -3.37
C HIS A 106 -16.36 12.60 -3.09
N MET A 107 -16.99 11.89 -4.04
CA MET A 107 -17.31 10.45 -3.90
C MET A 107 -16.06 9.59 -3.77
N LEU A 108 -14.95 9.98 -4.40
CA LEU A 108 -13.68 9.26 -4.29
C LEU A 108 -13.14 9.21 -2.85
N ARG A 109 -13.53 10.13 -1.98
CA ARG A 109 -13.17 10.14 -0.55
C ARG A 109 -14.07 9.28 0.32
N GLN A 110 -15.17 8.74 -0.23
CA GLN A 110 -16.07 7.87 0.51
C GLN A 110 -15.45 6.49 0.72
N SER A 111 -15.89 5.82 1.78
CA SER A 111 -15.46 4.47 2.11
C SER A 111 -15.96 3.46 1.08
N VAL A 112 -15.06 2.59 0.63
CA VAL A 112 -15.41 1.42 -0.20
C VAL A 112 -16.16 0.43 0.67
N MET A 113 -17.41 0.14 0.32
CA MET A 113 -18.25 -0.84 1.04
C MET A 113 -18.33 -0.59 2.56
N GLY A 114 -18.12 0.65 3.03
CA GLY A 114 -18.10 0.99 4.45
C GLY A 114 -16.82 0.61 5.20
N SER A 115 -15.79 0.18 4.50
CA SER A 115 -14.46 -0.14 5.05
C SER A 115 -13.71 1.11 5.53
N ASP A 116 -12.49 0.93 6.01
CA ASP A 116 -11.57 2.01 6.35
C ASP A 116 -10.74 2.49 5.15
N MET A 117 -10.97 1.91 3.97
CA MET A 117 -10.39 2.35 2.71
C MET A 117 -11.36 3.24 1.95
N SER A 118 -10.86 4.29 1.34
CA SER A 118 -11.61 5.13 0.40
C SER A 118 -11.43 4.64 -1.04
N TYR A 119 -12.29 5.11 -1.95
CA TYR A 119 -12.06 4.86 -3.39
C TYR A 119 -10.74 5.46 -3.87
N ASN A 120 -10.30 6.61 -3.32
CA ASN A 120 -8.98 7.16 -3.62
C ASN A 120 -7.85 6.20 -3.23
N ASP A 121 -7.97 5.51 -2.08
CA ASP A 121 -6.96 4.53 -1.66
C ASP A 121 -6.88 3.36 -2.65
N MET A 122 -8.02 2.92 -3.20
CA MET A 122 -8.05 1.86 -4.21
C MET A 122 -7.58 2.31 -5.59
N MET A 123 -7.62 3.61 -5.86
CA MET A 123 -7.19 4.17 -7.15
C MET A 123 -5.69 4.43 -7.21
N GLU A 124 -5.00 4.52 -6.06
CA GLU A 124 -3.59 4.90 -6.01
C GLU A 124 -2.69 3.67 -6.15
N ASP A 125 -2.29 3.38 -7.39
CA ASP A 125 -1.39 2.29 -7.76
C ASP A 125 -0.01 2.79 -8.23
N ARG A 126 0.21 4.12 -8.27
CA ARG A 126 1.49 4.68 -8.74
C ARG A 126 2.63 4.34 -7.77
N PRO A 127 3.85 4.11 -8.28
CA PRO A 127 5.02 3.87 -7.45
C PRO A 127 5.20 4.98 -6.41
N ILE A 128 5.48 4.60 -5.17
CA ILE A 128 5.56 5.53 -4.05
C ILE A 128 6.74 6.51 -4.25
N GLU A 129 7.82 6.05 -4.90
CA GLU A 129 8.95 6.91 -5.26
C GLU A 129 8.57 8.06 -6.20
N GLN A 130 7.54 7.87 -7.04
CA GLN A 130 7.06 8.91 -7.96
C GLN A 130 6.22 9.97 -7.24
N LEU A 131 5.61 9.62 -6.12
CA LEU A 131 4.67 10.45 -5.40
C LEU A 131 5.31 11.27 -4.29
N TYR A 132 6.36 10.75 -3.66
CA TYR A 132 6.92 11.32 -2.44
C TYR A 132 8.42 11.54 -2.53
N LYS A 133 8.87 12.61 -1.85
CA LYS A 133 10.25 12.79 -1.44
C LYS A 133 10.44 12.03 -0.13
N ALA A 134 11.38 11.11 -0.10
CA ALA A 134 11.70 10.31 1.07
C ALA A 134 12.89 10.91 1.83
N THR A 135 12.78 10.92 3.16
CA THR A 135 13.86 11.31 4.09
C THR A 135 14.03 10.21 5.12
N LEU A 136 15.22 9.67 5.27
CA LEU A 136 15.55 8.71 6.30
C LEU A 136 15.73 9.46 7.64
N GLU A 137 14.85 9.18 8.61
CA GLU A 137 14.88 9.81 9.94
C GLU A 137 15.71 9.03 10.95
N GLY A 138 16.00 7.74 10.66
CA GLY A 138 16.76 6.88 11.55
C GLY A 138 16.36 5.42 11.45
N SER A 139 16.65 4.67 12.49
CA SER A 139 16.31 3.25 12.62
C SER A 139 15.78 2.93 14.01
N ILE A 140 14.93 1.92 14.10
CA ILE A 140 14.35 1.43 15.36
C ILE A 140 14.20 -0.09 15.30
N LYS A 141 14.24 -0.74 16.46
CA LYS A 141 13.91 -2.15 16.61
C LYS A 141 12.44 -2.29 17.02
N ILE A 142 11.68 -3.07 16.27
CA ILE A 142 10.27 -3.41 16.54
C ILE A 142 10.16 -4.93 16.48
N ASP A 143 9.64 -5.56 17.53
CA ASP A 143 9.49 -7.02 17.63
C ASP A 143 10.75 -7.78 17.20
N ASP A 144 11.91 -7.37 17.77
CA ASP A 144 13.25 -7.91 17.49
C ASP A 144 13.76 -7.76 16.05
N ARG A 145 13.08 -6.98 15.21
CA ARG A 145 13.47 -6.72 13.81
C ARG A 145 13.87 -5.25 13.63
N ASP A 146 14.93 -5.04 12.85
CA ASP A 146 15.42 -3.69 12.55
C ASP A 146 14.58 -3.03 11.46
N HIS A 147 14.17 -1.79 11.70
CA HIS A 147 13.38 -0.99 10.78
C HIS A 147 14.05 0.34 10.47
N TYR A 148 13.94 0.80 9.23
CA TYR A 148 14.15 2.19 8.87
C TYR A 148 12.92 3.01 9.24
N ILE A 149 13.12 4.25 9.68
CA ILE A 149 12.05 5.24 9.83
C ILE A 149 12.19 6.23 8.68
N ILE A 150 11.17 6.30 7.84
CA ILE A 150 11.16 7.14 6.62
C ILE A 150 10.01 8.13 6.70
N ALA A 151 10.32 9.41 6.62
CA ALA A 151 9.34 10.46 6.37
C ALA A 151 9.16 10.65 4.88
N LEU A 152 7.90 10.81 4.45
CA LEU A 152 7.49 10.96 3.07
C LEU A 152 6.67 12.24 2.92
N ASP A 153 7.18 13.19 2.14
CA ASP A 153 6.48 14.43 1.78
C ASP A 153 6.05 14.38 0.31
N ALA A 154 4.78 14.69 0.04
CA ALA A 154 4.24 14.69 -1.31
C ALA A 154 5.01 15.65 -2.23
N LYS A 155 5.49 15.15 -3.37
CA LYS A 155 6.07 15.95 -4.44
C LYS A 155 5.12 16.23 -5.60
N VAL A 156 3.92 15.62 -5.56
CA VAL A 156 2.83 15.84 -6.51
C VAL A 156 1.60 16.37 -5.79
N LYS A 157 0.74 17.09 -6.52
CA LYS A 157 -0.52 17.62 -5.98
C LYS A 157 -1.62 16.54 -5.99
N GLY A 158 -2.64 16.72 -5.16
CA GLY A 158 -3.86 15.90 -5.20
C GLY A 158 -3.81 14.61 -4.42
N LEU A 159 -2.70 14.29 -3.72
CA LEU A 159 -2.63 13.09 -2.89
C LEU A 159 -3.55 13.20 -1.67
N SER A 160 -4.21 12.09 -1.32
CA SER A 160 -5.04 11.98 -0.12
C SER A 160 -4.23 12.18 1.16
N TYR A 161 -2.96 11.76 1.15
CA TYR A 161 -2.04 11.82 2.29
C TYR A 161 -0.76 12.54 1.91
N PRO A 162 -0.72 13.90 2.01
CA PRO A 162 0.46 14.67 1.62
C PRO A 162 1.71 14.38 2.46
N LYS A 163 1.52 13.79 3.64
CA LYS A 163 2.63 13.36 4.51
C LYS A 163 2.39 11.93 4.97
N ARG A 164 3.46 11.15 5.03
CA ARG A 164 3.46 9.80 5.58
C ARG A 164 4.69 9.59 6.46
N ARG A 165 4.59 8.67 7.40
CA ARG A 165 5.72 8.11 8.13
C ARG A 165 5.64 6.61 8.08
N SER A 166 6.72 5.97 7.61
CA SER A 166 6.76 4.53 7.36
C SER A 166 7.88 3.89 8.19
N TRP A 167 7.58 2.77 8.81
CA TRP A 167 8.55 1.89 9.46
C TRP A 167 8.79 0.70 8.54
N VAL A 168 9.95 0.70 7.89
CA VAL A 168 10.30 -0.27 6.85
C VAL A 168 11.22 -1.31 7.41
N ASP A 169 10.79 -2.56 7.44
CA ASP A 169 11.62 -3.69 7.85
C ASP A 169 12.85 -3.81 6.94
N LYS A 170 14.04 -3.91 7.54
CA LYS A 170 15.31 -3.89 6.78
C LYS A 170 15.56 -5.15 5.97
N GLU A 171 15.01 -6.28 6.36
CA GLU A 171 15.16 -7.55 5.62
C GLU A 171 14.14 -7.68 4.51
N TYR A 172 12.87 -7.39 4.83
CA TYR A 172 11.78 -7.53 3.85
C TYR A 172 11.71 -6.37 2.87
N LEU A 173 12.23 -5.18 3.24
CA LEU A 173 12.06 -3.93 2.50
C LEU A 173 10.57 -3.67 2.21
N LEU A 174 9.76 -3.79 3.27
CA LEU A 174 8.33 -3.54 3.28
C LEU A 174 7.95 -2.67 4.48
N PRO A 175 6.99 -1.74 4.33
CA PRO A 175 6.51 -0.91 5.42
C PRO A 175 5.58 -1.71 6.33
N THR A 176 6.11 -2.26 7.44
CA THR A 176 5.30 -3.02 8.40
C THR A 176 4.28 -2.16 9.12
N LYS A 177 4.55 -0.85 9.25
CA LYS A 177 3.64 0.16 9.81
C LYS A 177 3.75 1.46 9.02
N GLU A 178 2.62 2.12 8.80
CA GLU A 178 2.55 3.46 8.21
C GLU A 178 1.54 4.34 8.97
N GLU A 179 1.85 5.62 9.04
CA GLU A 179 0.97 6.68 9.49
C GLU A 179 0.77 7.69 8.35
N LEU A 180 -0.49 7.98 8.05
CA LEU A 180 -0.92 8.76 6.89
C LEU A 180 -1.58 10.05 7.38
N TYR A 181 -1.02 11.20 6.97
CA TYR A 181 -1.35 12.49 7.54
C TYR A 181 -1.93 13.47 6.51
N ALA A 182 -2.79 14.35 6.98
CA ALA A 182 -3.18 15.56 6.27
C ALA A 182 -2.01 16.55 6.17
N LYS A 183 -2.13 17.55 5.29
CA LYS A 183 -1.15 18.65 5.19
C LYS A 183 -0.94 19.39 6.52
N SER A 184 -1.98 19.48 7.35
CA SER A 184 -1.93 20.08 8.69
C SER A 184 -1.16 19.27 9.73
N GLY A 185 -0.72 18.05 9.40
CA GLY A 185 -0.11 17.13 10.36
C GLY A 185 -1.11 16.30 11.15
N LYS A 186 -2.42 16.40 10.88
CA LYS A 186 -3.42 15.55 11.53
C LYS A 186 -3.33 14.14 11.00
N LEU A 187 -3.21 13.13 11.89
CA LEU A 187 -3.27 11.72 11.54
C LEU A 187 -4.67 11.38 11.00
N LEU A 188 -4.73 10.82 9.80
CA LEU A 188 -5.97 10.46 9.13
C LEU A 188 -6.20 8.95 9.12
N LYS A 189 -5.11 8.18 8.90
CA LYS A 189 -5.19 6.73 8.78
C LYS A 189 -3.88 6.08 9.23
N THR A 190 -4.00 4.87 9.74
CA THR A 190 -2.85 3.96 9.91
C THR A 190 -3.01 2.75 9.00
N ALA A 191 -1.87 2.22 8.56
CA ALA A 191 -1.79 0.97 7.82
C ALA A 191 -0.72 0.08 8.40
N SER A 192 -0.90 -1.23 8.35
CA SER A 192 0.12 -2.21 8.71
C SER A 192 0.07 -3.44 7.82
N LEU A 193 1.25 -4.02 7.56
CA LEU A 193 1.44 -5.19 6.71
C LEU A 193 1.86 -6.37 7.57
N HIS A 194 1.22 -7.50 7.35
CA HIS A 194 1.41 -8.70 8.14
C HIS A 194 1.51 -9.94 7.25
N GLU A 195 1.90 -11.06 7.86
CA GLU A 195 1.97 -12.37 7.21
C GLU A 195 2.82 -12.31 5.93
N ILE A 196 4.03 -11.71 6.06
CA ILE A 196 4.96 -11.50 4.95
C ILE A 196 5.56 -12.84 4.56
N LYS A 197 5.50 -13.17 3.28
CA LYS A 197 6.04 -14.41 2.71
C LYS A 197 6.68 -14.15 1.34
N LYS A 198 7.48 -15.10 0.88
CA LYS A 198 8.13 -15.01 -0.42
C LYS A 198 7.21 -15.58 -1.50
N ILE A 199 6.87 -14.76 -2.51
CA ILE A 199 6.03 -15.15 -3.67
C ILE A 199 6.76 -14.70 -4.93
N ASP A 200 7.02 -15.59 -5.85
CA ASP A 200 7.73 -15.30 -7.12
C ASP A 200 9.03 -14.49 -6.91
N GLY A 201 9.81 -14.86 -5.86
CA GLY A 201 11.11 -14.25 -5.54
C GLY A 201 11.03 -12.91 -4.82
N ARG A 202 9.85 -12.33 -4.55
CA ARG A 202 9.64 -11.07 -3.83
C ARG A 202 9.02 -11.28 -2.46
N TRP A 203 9.34 -10.43 -1.50
CA TRP A 203 8.63 -10.39 -0.23
C TRP A 203 7.28 -9.72 -0.43
N PHE A 204 6.20 -10.37 -0.03
CA PHE A 204 4.84 -9.87 -0.22
C PHE A 204 3.99 -10.13 1.02
N PRO A 205 3.23 -9.13 1.53
CA PRO A 205 2.33 -9.32 2.65
C PRO A 205 1.03 -9.99 2.19
N SER A 206 0.57 -10.99 2.90
CA SER A 206 -0.74 -11.59 2.61
C SER A 206 -1.88 -10.97 3.41
N LYS A 207 -1.56 -10.03 4.34
CA LYS A 207 -2.55 -9.33 5.13
C LYS A 207 -2.17 -7.86 5.31
N PHE A 208 -3.11 -6.98 5.01
CA PHE A 208 -3.05 -5.55 5.24
C PHE A 208 -4.12 -5.16 6.25
N ILE A 209 -3.82 -4.26 7.17
CA ILE A 209 -4.80 -3.70 8.11
C ILE A 209 -4.81 -2.20 7.91
N TYR A 210 -5.98 -1.65 7.62
CA TYR A 210 -6.21 -0.22 7.51
C TYR A 210 -7.14 0.24 8.63
N LYS A 211 -6.84 1.38 9.23
CA LYS A 211 -7.70 2.00 10.24
C LYS A 211 -7.86 3.48 9.95
N ASP A 212 -9.09 3.92 9.78
CA ASP A 212 -9.46 5.33 9.67
C ASP A 212 -9.53 5.94 11.06
N GLU A 213 -8.57 6.80 11.40
CA GLU A 213 -8.46 7.43 12.73
C GLU A 213 -9.51 8.52 12.95
N LEU A 214 -10.25 8.91 11.91
CA LEU A 214 -11.37 9.86 12.01
C LEU A 214 -12.69 9.14 12.33
N LYS A 215 -12.78 7.85 12.07
CA LYS A 215 -13.97 7.04 12.40
C LYS A 215 -13.94 6.63 13.88
N ARG A 216 -14.77 7.29 14.69
CA ARG A 216 -14.83 7.12 16.15
C ARG A 216 -14.95 5.68 16.65
N ASN A 217 -15.54 4.78 15.87
CA ASN A 217 -15.78 3.38 16.22
C ASN A 217 -15.09 2.38 15.26
N SER A 218 -14.14 2.84 14.45
CA SER A 218 -13.41 1.92 13.58
C SER A 218 -12.52 0.99 14.41
N ARG A 219 -12.64 -0.32 14.15
CA ARG A 219 -11.74 -1.36 14.64
C ARG A 219 -10.76 -1.83 13.56
N GLY A 220 -10.74 -1.10 12.43
CA GLY A 220 -9.92 -1.42 11.28
C GLY A 220 -10.61 -2.37 10.29
N THR A 221 -10.08 -2.35 9.09
CA THR A 221 -10.43 -3.25 8.00
C THR A 221 -9.20 -4.09 7.66
N GLU A 222 -9.35 -5.41 7.68
CA GLU A 222 -8.33 -6.33 7.22
C GLU A 222 -8.59 -6.67 5.75
N TRP A 223 -7.57 -6.52 4.92
CA TRP A 223 -7.57 -7.01 3.55
C TRP A 223 -6.60 -8.19 3.46
N ILE A 224 -7.14 -9.38 3.20
CA ILE A 224 -6.42 -10.64 3.22
C ILE A 224 -6.34 -11.16 1.79
N ILE A 225 -5.13 -11.37 1.32
CA ILE A 225 -4.83 -11.92 0.00
C ILE A 225 -4.83 -13.45 0.12
N ASN A 226 -5.83 -14.09 -0.49
CA ASN A 226 -5.96 -15.54 -0.50
C ASN A 226 -5.08 -16.16 -1.60
N ASP A 227 -5.04 -15.51 -2.76
CA ASP A 227 -4.20 -15.90 -3.90
C ASP A 227 -3.75 -14.66 -4.67
N ILE A 228 -2.53 -14.67 -5.16
CA ILE A 228 -1.98 -13.64 -6.04
C ILE A 228 -1.11 -14.26 -7.11
N GLN A 229 -1.30 -13.82 -8.33
CA GLN A 229 -0.50 -14.19 -9.50
C GLN A 229 0.05 -12.94 -10.13
N PHE A 230 1.38 -12.87 -10.24
CA PHE A 230 2.09 -11.75 -10.86
C PHE A 230 2.36 -12.02 -12.34
N ASN A 231 2.42 -10.95 -13.13
CA ASN A 231 2.86 -10.95 -14.53
C ASN A 231 2.09 -11.92 -15.44
N LYS A 232 0.82 -12.18 -15.12
CA LYS A 232 -0.07 -12.98 -15.98
C LYS A 232 -0.65 -12.12 -17.10
N LYS A 233 -0.70 -12.68 -18.29
CA LYS A 233 -1.35 -12.01 -19.43
C LYS A 233 -2.85 -11.86 -19.13
N ILE A 234 -3.31 -10.61 -19.08
CA ILE A 234 -4.72 -10.25 -18.89
C ILE A 234 -5.17 -9.61 -20.22
N PRO A 235 -6.23 -10.12 -20.88
CA PRO A 235 -6.69 -9.54 -22.13
C PRO A 235 -7.28 -8.15 -21.92
N ASP A 236 -7.04 -7.21 -22.83
CA ASP A 236 -7.53 -5.83 -22.76
C ASP A 236 -9.05 -5.75 -22.68
N SER A 237 -9.75 -6.73 -23.28
CA SER A 237 -11.21 -6.83 -23.21
C SER A 237 -11.73 -6.91 -21.75
N ARG A 238 -10.89 -7.35 -20.78
CA ARG A 238 -11.23 -7.37 -19.35
C ARG A 238 -11.54 -5.96 -18.81
N PHE A 239 -10.93 -4.94 -19.37
CA PHE A 239 -11.05 -3.56 -18.89
C PHE A 239 -12.06 -2.75 -19.72
N SER A 240 -13.12 -3.37 -20.19
CA SER A 240 -14.17 -2.71 -20.97
C SER A 240 -15.40 -2.39 -20.10
N LYS A 241 -16.04 -1.23 -20.34
CA LYS A 241 -17.31 -0.88 -19.69
C LYS A 241 -18.42 -1.87 -19.98
N ALA A 242 -18.36 -2.57 -21.13
CA ALA A 242 -19.35 -3.59 -21.49
C ALA A 242 -19.37 -4.77 -20.50
N LEU A 243 -18.21 -5.09 -19.89
CA LEU A 243 -18.12 -6.17 -18.88
C LEU A 243 -18.72 -5.81 -17.53
N LEU A 244 -18.98 -4.53 -17.26
CA LEU A 244 -19.63 -4.14 -16.01
C LEU A 244 -21.05 -4.72 -15.89
N ARG A 245 -21.77 -4.88 -17.02
CA ARG A 245 -23.14 -5.39 -17.05
C ARG A 245 -23.28 -6.88 -17.42
N LYS A 246 -22.18 -7.54 -17.74
CA LYS A 246 -22.13 -8.97 -18.02
C LYS A 246 -21.80 -9.75 -16.75
#